data_fe43d6119886530fc74298840631be0e
#
_entry.id   fe43d6119886530fc74298840631be0e
#
_cell.length_a   1.000
_cell.length_b   1.000
_cell.length_c   1.000
_cell.angle_alpha   90.00
_cell.angle_beta   90.00
_cell.angle_gamma   90.00
#
_symmetry.space_group_name_H-M   'P 1'
#
loop_
_entity.id
_entity.type
_entity.pdbx_description
1 polymer ?
#
loop_
_entity_poly.entity_id
_entity_poly.type
_entity_poly.pdbx_seq_one_letter_code
_entity_poly.pdbx_strand_id
1 'polypeptide(L)'
;MIDTQEILFFQTVAKCGSFLAASHELNYAQSNISTKIHQLEQKIQAPLFYRHNRGVTLTPKGEILLQYTEQIVKLLCDAETAMKDTETANGSLSIGALETIAQTHLPRVLSAYHKSCPNVQISIRTGISTDLINSVLERELDAAFIAGPVSHPELEYQPFTKEKLLLAAPFGIRSIAELDLENNTLLVFPYGCYYRSLLERLLQDYNITPKGILEFNSIGSLVSSLYAGLGIALLPESILNSHEGCNGISVLELPDKYSSVMTNLVYRKDSYMTTAFSKFVQNF
;
A
#
# COMPACT_ATOMS: atom_id res chain seq x y z
N MET A 1 12.51 13.70 -29.21
CA MET A 1 11.78 12.72 -28.36
C MET A 1 12.78 12.15 -27.36
N ILE A 2 12.38 11.92 -26.13
CA ILE A 2 13.18 11.25 -25.10
C ILE A 2 13.28 9.77 -25.49
N ASP A 3 14.47 9.16 -25.39
CA ASP A 3 14.65 7.74 -25.68
C ASP A 3 14.71 6.90 -24.38
N THR A 4 14.48 5.61 -24.52
CA THR A 4 14.42 4.68 -23.38
C THR A 4 15.75 4.59 -22.62
N GLN A 5 16.88 4.73 -23.31
CA GLN A 5 18.20 4.71 -22.69
C GLN A 5 18.45 5.95 -21.83
N GLU A 6 17.99 7.12 -22.30
CA GLU A 6 18.05 8.36 -21.52
C GLU A 6 17.23 8.26 -20.24
N ILE A 7 16.03 7.63 -20.33
CA ILE A 7 15.17 7.35 -19.19
C ILE A 7 15.89 6.45 -18.17
N LEU A 8 16.45 5.34 -18.63
CA LEU A 8 17.14 4.38 -17.77
C LEU A 8 18.33 5.05 -17.05
N PHE A 9 19.13 5.82 -17.78
CA PHE A 9 20.26 6.54 -17.18
C PHE A 9 19.81 7.57 -16.16
N PHE A 10 18.74 8.32 -16.47
CA PHE A 10 18.19 9.32 -15.58
C PHE A 10 17.70 8.68 -14.24
N GLN A 11 16.92 7.62 -14.32
CA GLN A 11 16.43 6.90 -13.14
C GLN A 11 17.56 6.33 -12.30
N THR A 12 18.54 5.69 -12.95
CA THR A 12 19.66 5.09 -12.21
C THR A 12 20.51 6.15 -11.53
N VAL A 13 20.77 7.30 -12.17
CA VAL A 13 21.48 8.42 -11.54
C VAL A 13 20.68 9.00 -10.38
N ALA A 14 19.36 9.14 -10.51
CA ALA A 14 18.48 9.61 -9.45
C ALA A 14 18.50 8.67 -8.23
N LYS A 15 18.41 7.36 -8.47
CA LYS A 15 18.45 6.31 -7.45
C LYS A 15 19.80 6.26 -6.72
N CYS A 16 20.91 6.29 -7.48
CA CYS A 16 22.25 6.19 -6.91
C CYS A 16 22.75 7.49 -6.27
N GLY A 17 22.15 8.64 -6.57
CA GLY A 17 22.61 9.96 -6.11
C GLY A 17 24.02 10.34 -6.64
N SER A 18 24.56 9.59 -7.60
CA SER A 18 25.92 9.77 -8.11
C SER A 18 26.08 9.20 -9.53
N PHE A 19 26.69 9.98 -10.43
CA PHE A 19 27.04 9.51 -11.77
C PHE A 19 28.04 8.35 -11.74
N LEU A 20 28.97 8.35 -10.79
CA LEU A 20 29.95 7.27 -10.64
C LEU A 20 29.27 5.97 -10.19
N ALA A 21 28.41 6.04 -9.18
CA ALA A 21 27.69 4.87 -8.71
C ALA A 21 26.77 4.30 -9.80
N ALA A 22 26.04 5.14 -10.51
CA ALA A 22 25.22 4.77 -11.67
C ALA A 22 26.04 4.12 -12.79
N SER A 23 27.26 4.59 -13.03
CA SER A 23 28.14 4.00 -14.04
C SER A 23 28.55 2.56 -13.72
N HIS A 24 28.77 2.24 -12.44
CA HIS A 24 29.02 0.88 -11.98
C HIS A 24 27.78 0.01 -12.09
N GLU A 25 26.61 0.51 -11.68
CA GLU A 25 25.35 -0.26 -11.75
C GLU A 25 24.97 -0.62 -13.21
N LEU A 26 25.18 0.33 -14.13
CA LEU A 26 24.81 0.18 -15.53
C LEU A 26 25.90 -0.47 -16.41
N ASN A 27 27.12 -0.65 -15.89
CA ASN A 27 28.30 -1.06 -16.69
C ASN A 27 28.59 -0.13 -17.89
N TYR A 28 28.43 1.19 -17.69
CA TYR A 28 28.74 2.21 -18.67
C TYR A 28 29.82 3.18 -18.16
N ALA A 29 30.56 3.80 -19.07
CA ALA A 29 31.48 4.86 -18.69
C ALA A 29 30.71 6.06 -18.12
N GLN A 30 31.18 6.64 -17.01
CA GLN A 30 30.55 7.82 -16.37
C GLN A 30 30.39 8.98 -17.35
N SER A 31 31.36 9.21 -18.23
CA SER A 31 31.30 10.26 -19.27
C SER A 31 30.13 10.06 -20.23
N ASN A 32 29.80 8.82 -20.58
CA ASN A 32 28.69 8.50 -21.47
C ASN A 32 27.36 8.82 -20.77
N ILE A 33 27.18 8.38 -19.52
CA ILE A 33 25.97 8.70 -18.73
C ILE A 33 25.83 10.21 -18.56
N SER A 34 26.91 10.91 -18.20
CA SER A 34 26.88 12.37 -18.02
C SER A 34 26.50 13.10 -19.33
N THR A 35 27.03 12.63 -20.48
CA THR A 35 26.67 13.19 -21.78
C THR A 35 25.20 12.97 -22.13
N LYS A 36 24.69 11.77 -21.89
CA LYS A 36 23.28 11.43 -22.15
C LYS A 36 22.32 12.23 -21.27
N ILE A 37 22.64 12.38 -19.98
CA ILE A 37 21.84 13.23 -19.09
C ILE A 37 21.88 14.69 -19.55
N HIS A 38 23.05 15.19 -19.95
CA HIS A 38 23.11 16.56 -20.47
C HIS A 38 22.30 16.75 -21.76
N GLN A 39 22.31 15.78 -22.68
CA GLN A 39 21.46 15.79 -23.89
C GLN A 39 19.98 15.77 -23.50
N LEU A 40 19.57 14.99 -22.49
CA LEU A 40 18.21 14.96 -21.98
C LEU A 40 17.81 16.33 -21.39
N GLU A 41 18.67 16.93 -20.56
CA GLU A 41 18.46 18.28 -20.01
C GLU A 41 18.30 19.34 -21.11
N GLN A 42 19.10 19.25 -22.19
CA GLN A 42 18.98 20.13 -23.36
C GLN A 42 17.65 19.92 -24.10
N LYS A 43 17.22 18.67 -24.33
CA LYS A 43 15.94 18.36 -24.98
C LYS A 43 14.74 18.89 -24.17
N ILE A 44 14.80 18.80 -22.83
CA ILE A 44 13.76 19.27 -21.93
C ILE A 44 13.86 20.78 -21.66
N GLN A 45 15.00 21.40 -21.98
CA GLN A 45 15.31 22.81 -21.70
C GLN A 45 15.24 23.14 -20.20
N ALA A 46 15.64 22.19 -19.35
CA ALA A 46 15.69 22.38 -17.90
C ALA A 46 16.73 21.46 -17.27
N PRO A 47 17.43 21.91 -16.20
CA PRO A 47 18.28 21.05 -15.40
C PRO A 47 17.41 20.04 -14.63
N LEU A 48 17.85 18.79 -14.59
CA LEU A 48 17.17 17.71 -13.87
C LEU A 48 17.86 17.37 -12.56
N PHE A 49 19.18 17.71 -12.46
CA PHE A 49 19.98 17.47 -11.27
C PHE A 49 20.68 18.75 -10.78
N TYR A 50 20.68 18.94 -9.46
CA TYR A 50 21.66 19.77 -8.77
C TYR A 50 22.93 18.95 -8.56
N ARG A 51 24.08 19.51 -8.98
CA ARG A 51 25.40 18.87 -8.84
C ARG A 51 26.16 19.51 -7.68
N HIS A 52 26.63 18.69 -6.76
CA HIS A 52 27.41 19.15 -5.60
C HIS A 52 28.58 18.18 -5.31
N ASN A 53 29.49 18.56 -4.40
CA ASN A 53 30.72 17.79 -4.14
C ASN A 53 30.48 16.38 -3.60
N ARG A 54 29.26 16.06 -3.11
CA ARG A 54 28.91 14.75 -2.55
C ARG A 54 28.04 13.90 -3.50
N GLY A 55 27.75 14.38 -4.69
CA GLY A 55 26.90 13.68 -5.65
C GLY A 55 25.91 14.56 -6.35
N VAL A 56 24.72 14.04 -6.62
CA VAL A 56 23.63 14.78 -7.29
C VAL A 56 22.31 14.57 -6.56
N THR A 57 21.44 15.60 -6.61
CA THR A 57 20.05 15.53 -6.15
C THR A 57 19.13 16.05 -7.25
N LEU A 58 17.90 15.59 -7.26
CA LEU A 58 16.92 16.02 -8.24
C LEU A 58 16.55 17.50 -8.08
N THR A 59 16.29 18.17 -9.19
CA THR A 59 15.57 19.45 -9.21
C THR A 59 14.07 19.19 -9.14
N PRO A 60 13.20 20.19 -8.86
CA PRO A 60 11.75 20.02 -8.93
C PRO A 60 11.26 19.48 -10.29
N LYS A 61 11.94 19.87 -11.40
CA LYS A 61 11.65 19.31 -12.73
C LYS A 61 12.15 17.87 -12.87
N GLY A 62 13.25 17.54 -12.22
CA GLY A 62 13.76 16.17 -12.12
C GLY A 62 12.78 15.26 -11.36
N GLU A 63 12.21 15.72 -10.25
CA GLU A 63 11.20 14.97 -9.51
C GLU A 63 9.95 14.69 -10.36
N ILE A 64 9.45 15.70 -11.06
CA ILE A 64 8.33 15.53 -11.99
C ILE A 64 8.68 14.51 -13.08
N LEU A 65 9.86 14.61 -13.70
CA LEU A 65 10.27 13.67 -14.75
C LEU A 65 10.42 12.25 -14.20
N LEU A 66 10.92 12.09 -12.97
CA LEU A 66 11.09 10.78 -12.34
C LEU A 66 9.75 10.03 -12.27
N GLN A 67 8.69 10.67 -11.80
CA GLN A 67 7.35 10.09 -11.73
C GLN A 67 6.87 9.58 -13.10
N TYR A 68 7.04 10.37 -14.16
CA TYR A 68 6.65 9.94 -15.51
C TYR A 68 7.55 8.82 -16.05
N THR A 69 8.85 8.86 -15.79
CA THR A 69 9.75 7.83 -16.30
C THR A 69 9.55 6.49 -15.62
N GLU A 70 9.20 6.47 -14.34
CA GLU A 70 8.82 5.24 -13.61
C GLU A 70 7.60 4.57 -14.26
N GLN A 71 6.57 5.36 -14.60
CA GLN A 71 5.39 4.84 -15.30
C GLN A 71 5.74 4.31 -16.72
N ILE A 72 6.59 5.02 -17.46
CA ILE A 72 7.00 4.58 -18.81
C ILE A 72 7.75 3.26 -18.74
N VAL A 73 8.71 3.12 -17.83
CA VAL A 73 9.48 1.87 -17.67
C VAL A 73 8.56 0.73 -17.26
N LYS A 74 7.64 0.99 -16.34
CA LYS A 74 6.66 -0.02 -15.94
C LYS A 74 5.77 -0.46 -17.11
N LEU A 75 5.28 0.48 -17.92
CA LEU A 75 4.50 0.17 -19.12
C LEU A 75 5.28 -0.67 -20.14
N LEU A 76 6.57 -0.40 -20.30
CA LEU A 76 7.43 -1.23 -21.16
C LEU A 76 7.58 -2.64 -20.60
N CYS A 77 7.79 -2.80 -19.29
CA CYS A 77 7.83 -4.09 -18.62
C CYS A 77 6.48 -4.84 -18.75
N ASP A 78 5.36 -4.13 -18.60
CA ASP A 78 4.02 -4.71 -18.75
C ASP A 78 3.80 -5.22 -20.18
N ALA A 79 4.24 -4.45 -21.20
CA ALA A 79 4.17 -4.86 -22.59
C ALA A 79 5.04 -6.10 -22.88
N GLU A 80 6.26 -6.14 -22.34
CA GLU A 80 7.12 -7.32 -22.47
C GLU A 80 6.51 -8.54 -21.77
N THR A 81 5.91 -8.34 -20.60
CA THR A 81 5.23 -9.40 -19.84
C THR A 81 4.04 -9.93 -20.61
N ALA A 82 3.22 -9.04 -21.19
CA ALA A 82 2.08 -9.41 -22.03
C ALA A 82 2.51 -10.23 -23.26
N MET A 83 3.65 -9.88 -23.88
CA MET A 83 4.18 -10.63 -25.03
C MET A 83 4.79 -11.99 -24.66
N LYS A 84 5.24 -12.14 -23.41
CA LYS A 84 5.84 -13.38 -22.89
C LYS A 84 4.83 -14.23 -22.11
N ASP A 85 3.61 -13.71 -21.89
CA ASP A 85 2.58 -14.42 -21.14
C ASP A 85 2.17 -15.72 -21.87
N THR A 86 2.01 -16.78 -21.09
CA THR A 86 1.71 -18.13 -21.57
C THR A 86 0.55 -18.70 -20.77
N GLU A 87 -0.01 -19.82 -21.22
CA GLU A 87 -1.06 -20.54 -20.47
C GLU A 87 -0.60 -20.99 -19.06
N THR A 88 0.72 -21.12 -18.87
CA THR A 88 1.30 -21.43 -17.57
C THR A 88 1.68 -20.15 -16.84
N ALA A 89 1.08 -19.91 -15.67
CA ALA A 89 1.37 -18.74 -14.86
C ALA A 89 2.86 -18.69 -14.47
N ASN A 90 3.51 -17.59 -14.80
CA ASN A 90 4.91 -17.32 -14.48
C ASN A 90 5.14 -15.81 -14.28
N GLY A 91 6.38 -15.41 -13.99
CA GLY A 91 6.75 -14.01 -13.80
C GLY A 91 6.58 -13.53 -12.36
N SER A 92 6.25 -12.27 -12.19
CA SER A 92 6.12 -11.62 -10.86
C SER A 92 4.75 -10.99 -10.68
N LEU A 93 4.32 -10.91 -9.43
CA LEU A 93 3.07 -10.28 -9.01
C LEU A 93 3.32 -9.46 -7.74
N SER A 94 3.07 -8.15 -7.81
CA SER A 94 3.26 -7.20 -6.71
C SER A 94 1.91 -6.82 -6.12
N ILE A 95 1.63 -7.28 -4.90
CA ILE A 95 0.33 -7.10 -4.25
C ILE A 95 0.48 -6.21 -3.02
N GLY A 96 -0.34 -5.15 -2.96
CA GLY A 96 -0.54 -4.36 -1.75
C GLY A 96 -1.60 -5.00 -0.84
N ALA A 97 -1.46 -4.83 0.47
CA ALA A 97 -2.49 -5.25 1.41
C ALA A 97 -2.50 -4.38 2.66
N LEU A 98 -3.69 -4.14 3.20
CA LEU A 98 -3.79 -3.65 4.57
C LEU A 98 -3.10 -4.63 5.52
N GLU A 99 -2.43 -4.13 6.55
CA GLU A 99 -1.73 -4.99 7.51
C GLU A 99 -2.68 -6.00 8.18
N THR A 100 -3.93 -5.60 8.44
CA THR A 100 -4.98 -6.48 8.95
C THR A 100 -5.27 -7.66 8.01
N ILE A 101 -5.37 -7.42 6.72
CA ILE A 101 -5.62 -8.45 5.69
C ILE A 101 -4.38 -9.31 5.49
N ALA A 102 -3.19 -8.70 5.49
CA ALA A 102 -1.93 -9.44 5.38
C ALA A 102 -1.71 -10.43 6.52
N GLN A 103 -2.21 -10.11 7.72
CA GLN A 103 -2.09 -10.97 8.88
C GLN A 103 -3.16 -12.08 8.93
N THR A 104 -4.39 -11.82 8.50
CA THR A 104 -5.53 -12.71 8.73
C THR A 104 -5.93 -13.54 7.50
N HIS A 105 -6.20 -12.92 6.39
CA HIS A 105 -6.78 -13.57 5.19
C HIS A 105 -5.75 -13.93 4.13
N LEU A 106 -4.79 -13.04 3.88
CA LEU A 106 -3.83 -13.19 2.79
C LEU A 106 -2.95 -14.45 2.88
N PRO A 107 -2.49 -14.92 4.05
CA PRO A 107 -1.68 -16.14 4.13
C PRO A 107 -2.37 -17.36 3.54
N ARG A 108 -3.68 -17.48 3.73
CA ARG A 108 -4.48 -18.58 3.18
C ARG A 108 -4.58 -18.49 1.65
N VAL A 109 -4.83 -17.29 1.12
CA VAL A 109 -4.88 -17.03 -0.33
C VAL A 109 -3.54 -17.33 -0.97
N LEU A 110 -2.45 -16.83 -0.37
CA LEU A 110 -1.08 -17.05 -0.88
C LEU A 110 -0.70 -18.53 -0.86
N SER A 111 -1.05 -19.26 0.19
CA SER A 111 -0.78 -20.70 0.28
C SER A 111 -1.50 -21.49 -0.82
N ALA A 112 -2.76 -21.17 -1.10
CA ALA A 112 -3.52 -21.81 -2.19
C ALA A 112 -2.93 -21.44 -3.56
N TYR A 113 -2.64 -20.16 -3.76
CA TYR A 113 -2.07 -19.67 -5.01
C TYR A 113 -0.68 -20.25 -5.29
N HIS A 114 0.21 -20.29 -4.32
CA HIS A 114 1.56 -20.84 -4.50
C HIS A 114 1.56 -22.32 -4.89
N LYS A 115 0.59 -23.09 -4.39
CA LYS A 115 0.43 -24.50 -4.80
C LYS A 115 0.01 -24.64 -6.26
N SER A 116 -0.83 -23.75 -6.74
CA SER A 116 -1.34 -23.78 -8.14
C SER A 116 -0.42 -23.10 -9.13
N CYS A 117 0.38 -22.12 -8.68
CA CYS A 117 1.25 -21.29 -9.52
C CYS A 117 2.66 -21.15 -8.89
N PRO A 118 3.45 -22.25 -8.76
CA PRO A 118 4.72 -22.25 -8.04
C PRO A 118 5.82 -21.42 -8.74
N ASN A 119 5.66 -21.11 -10.01
CA ASN A 119 6.64 -20.37 -10.81
C ASN A 119 6.40 -18.84 -10.77
N VAL A 120 5.40 -18.37 -10.03
CA VAL A 120 5.12 -16.94 -9.89
C VAL A 120 5.81 -16.40 -8.63
N GLN A 121 6.64 -15.39 -8.82
CA GLN A 121 7.25 -14.67 -7.70
C GLN A 121 6.27 -13.61 -7.18
N ILE A 122 5.84 -13.74 -5.92
CA ILE A 122 4.93 -12.78 -5.29
C ILE A 122 5.72 -11.88 -4.35
N SER A 123 5.48 -10.57 -4.46
CA SER A 123 5.90 -9.58 -3.48
C SER A 123 4.69 -8.98 -2.79
N ILE A 124 4.76 -8.82 -1.47
CA ILE A 124 3.69 -8.22 -0.67
C ILE A 124 4.22 -6.95 -0.04
N ARG A 125 3.46 -5.85 -0.22
CA ARG A 125 3.71 -4.56 0.44
C ARG A 125 2.51 -4.21 1.31
N THR A 126 2.73 -3.97 2.60
CA THR A 126 1.68 -3.52 3.51
C THR A 126 1.63 -1.99 3.55
N GLY A 127 0.42 -1.44 3.78
CA GLY A 127 0.20 0.00 3.86
C GLY A 127 -1.24 0.34 4.20
N ILE A 128 -1.55 1.64 4.20
CA ILE A 128 -2.91 2.15 4.36
C ILE A 128 -3.61 2.27 3.00
N SER A 129 -4.94 2.31 3.01
CA SER A 129 -5.74 2.28 1.77
C SER A 129 -5.35 3.36 0.76
N THR A 130 -5.11 4.61 1.21
CA THR A 130 -4.73 5.71 0.32
C THR A 130 -3.40 5.49 -0.38
N ASP A 131 -2.38 5.05 0.35
CA ASP A 131 -1.04 4.82 -0.20
C ASP A 131 -1.03 3.63 -1.17
N LEU A 132 -1.77 2.58 -0.81
CA LEU A 132 -1.91 1.40 -1.66
C LEU A 132 -2.66 1.72 -2.96
N ILE A 133 -3.72 2.54 -2.90
CA ILE A 133 -4.43 3.02 -4.08
C ILE A 133 -3.49 3.83 -4.99
N ASN A 134 -2.74 4.78 -4.42
CA ASN A 134 -1.78 5.56 -5.18
C ASN A 134 -0.73 4.68 -5.86
N SER A 135 -0.19 3.69 -5.13
CA SER A 135 0.79 2.77 -5.70
C SER A 135 0.24 1.88 -6.82
N VAL A 136 -1.06 1.54 -6.79
CA VAL A 136 -1.72 0.88 -7.92
C VAL A 136 -1.88 1.84 -9.10
N LEU A 137 -2.29 3.10 -8.85
CA LEU A 137 -2.42 4.12 -9.89
C LEU A 137 -1.07 4.44 -10.56
N GLU A 138 0.00 4.49 -9.78
CA GLU A 138 1.37 4.73 -10.23
C GLU A 138 2.04 3.46 -10.80
N ARG A 139 1.31 2.35 -10.89
CA ARG A 139 1.79 1.05 -11.40
C ARG A 139 2.96 0.44 -10.62
N GLU A 140 3.17 0.86 -9.37
CA GLU A 140 4.13 0.20 -8.47
C GLU A 140 3.62 -1.15 -7.95
N LEU A 141 2.29 -1.28 -7.84
CA LEU A 141 1.59 -2.51 -7.48
C LEU A 141 0.66 -2.93 -8.62
N ASP A 142 0.55 -4.23 -8.86
CA ASP A 142 -0.39 -4.79 -9.82
C ASP A 142 -1.82 -4.73 -9.27
N ALA A 143 -1.98 -4.96 -7.97
CA ALA A 143 -3.26 -4.84 -7.26
C ALA A 143 -3.05 -4.57 -5.76
N ALA A 144 -4.12 -4.16 -5.06
CA ALA A 144 -4.09 -3.99 -3.62
C ALA A 144 -5.41 -4.36 -2.94
N PHE A 145 -5.32 -4.99 -1.77
CA PHE A 145 -6.46 -5.20 -0.88
C PHE A 145 -6.65 -3.97 0.01
N ILE A 146 -7.76 -3.28 -0.15
CA ILE A 146 -8.11 -2.07 0.59
C ILE A 146 -9.47 -2.19 1.27
N ALA A 147 -9.69 -1.47 2.37
CA ALA A 147 -10.97 -1.40 3.05
C ALA A 147 -11.77 -0.19 2.59
N GLY A 148 -13.08 -0.36 2.52
CA GLY A 148 -14.05 0.68 2.22
C GLY A 148 -14.40 0.79 0.73
N PRO A 149 -15.23 1.79 0.38
CA PRO A 149 -15.69 1.98 -0.97
C PRO A 149 -14.56 2.45 -1.89
N VAL A 150 -14.57 1.91 -3.11
CA VAL A 150 -13.64 2.32 -4.17
C VAL A 150 -14.40 3.20 -5.16
N SER A 151 -13.89 4.39 -5.40
CA SER A 151 -14.45 5.31 -6.39
C SER A 151 -13.30 6.05 -7.10
N HIS A 152 -12.74 5.41 -8.13
CA HIS A 152 -11.74 6.03 -8.98
C HIS A 152 -11.96 5.62 -10.44
N PRO A 153 -11.94 6.56 -11.43
CA PRO A 153 -12.27 6.26 -12.82
C PRO A 153 -11.31 5.26 -13.48
N GLU A 154 -10.05 5.20 -13.04
CA GLU A 154 -9.00 4.33 -13.60
C GLU A 154 -8.91 2.96 -12.90
N LEU A 155 -9.65 2.74 -11.80
CA LEU A 155 -9.59 1.50 -11.05
C LEU A 155 -10.84 0.64 -11.25
N GLU A 156 -10.61 -0.65 -11.30
CA GLU A 156 -11.60 -1.70 -11.08
C GLU A 156 -11.41 -2.31 -9.70
N TYR A 157 -12.46 -2.94 -9.21
CA TYR A 157 -12.39 -3.64 -7.93
C TYR A 157 -13.19 -4.94 -7.98
N GLN A 158 -12.70 -5.91 -7.23
CA GLN A 158 -13.39 -7.15 -6.92
C GLN A 158 -13.63 -7.24 -5.41
N PRO A 159 -14.86 -7.45 -4.95
CA PRO A 159 -15.13 -7.71 -3.54
C PRO A 159 -14.36 -8.95 -3.07
N PHE A 160 -13.66 -8.84 -1.94
CA PHE A 160 -12.85 -9.91 -1.38
C PHE A 160 -13.51 -10.51 -0.12
N THR A 161 -13.66 -9.70 0.93
CA THR A 161 -14.25 -10.17 2.19
C THR A 161 -14.98 -9.05 2.90
N LYS A 162 -16.05 -9.40 3.61
CA LYS A 162 -16.76 -8.50 4.51
C LYS A 162 -16.25 -8.72 5.93
N GLU A 163 -15.59 -7.72 6.48
CA GLU A 163 -15.05 -7.72 7.82
C GLU A 163 -16.09 -7.17 8.81
N LYS A 164 -16.34 -7.89 9.88
CA LYS A 164 -17.05 -7.38 11.04
C LYS A 164 -16.11 -6.50 11.86
N LEU A 165 -16.57 -5.31 12.23
CA LEU A 165 -15.79 -4.36 13.03
C LEU A 165 -16.33 -4.32 14.46
N LEU A 166 -15.42 -4.29 15.41
CA LEU A 166 -15.70 -4.25 16.83
C LEU A 166 -14.90 -3.12 17.49
N LEU A 167 -15.47 -2.53 18.51
CA LEU A 167 -14.75 -1.58 19.34
C LEU A 167 -14.13 -2.32 20.51
N ALA A 168 -12.82 -2.33 20.56
CA ALA A 168 -12.05 -2.96 21.64
C ALA A 168 -11.64 -1.90 22.66
N ALA A 169 -11.84 -2.18 23.93
CA ALA A 169 -11.67 -1.26 25.05
C ALA A 169 -11.03 -1.97 26.26
N PRO A 170 -10.53 -1.23 27.26
CA PRO A 170 -10.04 -1.80 28.52
C PRO A 170 -11.09 -2.71 29.17
N PHE A 171 -10.62 -3.72 29.90
CA PHE A 171 -11.47 -4.71 30.55
C PHE A 171 -12.50 -4.09 31.52
N GLY A 172 -13.69 -4.64 31.55
CA GLY A 172 -14.76 -4.25 32.47
C GLY A 172 -15.86 -3.39 31.84
N ILE A 173 -15.70 -2.90 30.63
CA ILE A 173 -16.70 -2.11 29.90
C ILE A 173 -17.63 -3.07 29.15
N ARG A 174 -18.95 -2.89 29.31
CA ARG A 174 -19.97 -3.82 28.78
C ARG A 174 -20.74 -3.27 27.58
N SER A 175 -20.76 -1.95 27.43
CA SER A 175 -21.47 -1.31 26.33
C SER A 175 -20.80 0.00 25.91
N ILE A 176 -21.12 0.47 24.70
CA ILE A 176 -20.61 1.78 24.21
C ILE A 176 -21.12 2.91 25.11
N ALA A 177 -22.31 2.79 25.71
CA ALA A 177 -22.85 3.78 26.63
C ALA A 177 -22.06 3.91 27.95
N GLU A 178 -21.35 2.86 28.36
CA GLU A 178 -20.46 2.87 29.53
C GLU A 178 -19.06 3.41 29.18
N LEU A 179 -18.76 3.55 27.90
CA LEU A 179 -17.48 4.07 27.43
C LEU A 179 -17.41 5.59 27.66
N ASP A 180 -16.59 5.97 28.59
CA ASP A 180 -16.19 7.37 28.74
C ASP A 180 -15.16 7.73 27.66
N LEU A 181 -15.66 7.90 26.42
CA LEU A 181 -14.81 8.20 25.25
C LEU A 181 -14.10 9.56 25.40
N GLU A 182 -14.67 10.49 26.16
CA GLU A 182 -14.04 11.79 26.44
C GLU A 182 -12.82 11.68 27.35
N ASN A 183 -12.77 10.67 28.20
CA ASN A 183 -11.64 10.41 29.10
C ASN A 183 -10.71 9.29 28.63
N ASN A 184 -11.00 8.66 27.49
CA ASN A 184 -10.16 7.61 26.92
C ASN A 184 -9.35 8.10 25.72
N THR A 185 -8.18 7.49 25.53
CA THR A 185 -7.29 7.70 24.39
C THR A 185 -7.71 6.77 23.25
N LEU A 186 -7.75 7.28 22.03
CA LEU A 186 -7.96 6.47 20.84
C LEU A 186 -6.64 5.91 20.34
N LEU A 187 -6.62 4.62 20.06
CA LEU A 187 -5.51 3.92 19.41
C LEU A 187 -5.89 3.74 17.94
N VAL A 188 -5.19 4.42 17.04
CA VAL A 188 -5.57 4.53 15.63
C VAL A 188 -4.40 4.27 14.70
N PHE A 189 -4.70 3.92 13.46
CA PHE A 189 -3.75 3.98 12.35
C PHE A 189 -3.56 5.41 11.82
N PRO A 190 -2.55 5.66 10.96
CA PRO A 190 -2.34 6.95 10.33
C PRO A 190 -3.55 7.44 9.52
N TYR A 191 -3.56 8.74 9.22
CA TYR A 191 -4.53 9.31 8.28
C TYR A 191 -4.49 8.57 6.94
N GLY A 192 -5.69 8.38 6.33
CA GLY A 192 -5.85 7.57 5.13
C GLY A 192 -6.23 6.11 5.42
N CYS A 193 -6.17 5.66 6.67
CA CYS A 193 -6.75 4.38 7.07
C CYS A 193 -8.28 4.48 7.16
N TYR A 194 -8.98 3.56 6.50
CA TYR A 194 -10.45 3.56 6.49
C TYR A 194 -11.05 3.30 7.87
N TYR A 195 -10.46 2.43 8.68
CA TYR A 195 -10.94 2.17 10.06
C TYR A 195 -10.88 3.42 10.94
N ARG A 196 -9.80 4.21 10.81
CA ARG A 196 -9.70 5.50 11.48
C ARG A 196 -10.81 6.45 11.05
N SER A 197 -11.03 6.59 9.74
CA SER A 197 -12.10 7.46 9.21
C SER A 197 -13.49 7.03 9.68
N LEU A 198 -13.68 5.73 9.89
CA LEU A 198 -14.94 5.18 10.39
C LEU A 198 -15.13 5.52 11.89
N LEU A 199 -14.06 5.37 12.68
CA LEU A 199 -14.06 5.72 14.10
C LEU A 199 -14.27 7.22 14.31
N GLU A 200 -13.59 8.06 13.54
CA GLU A 200 -13.76 9.52 13.60
C GLU A 200 -15.18 9.93 13.25
N ARG A 201 -15.80 9.30 12.24
CA ARG A 201 -17.22 9.54 11.91
C ARG A 201 -18.16 9.09 13.01
N LEU A 202 -17.90 7.94 13.64
CA LEU A 202 -18.68 7.48 14.79
C LEU A 202 -18.65 8.54 15.90
N LEU A 203 -17.47 9.05 16.26
CA LEU A 203 -17.32 10.06 17.28
C LEU A 203 -18.05 11.36 16.94
N GLN A 204 -17.98 11.80 15.68
CA GLN A 204 -18.71 12.98 15.19
C GLN A 204 -20.23 12.81 15.32
N ASP A 205 -20.78 11.65 14.93
CA ASP A 205 -22.22 11.39 15.00
C ASP A 205 -22.74 11.41 16.46
N TYR A 206 -21.89 11.08 17.42
CA TYR A 206 -22.23 11.11 18.84
C TYR A 206 -21.76 12.38 19.58
N ASN A 207 -21.19 13.37 18.86
CA ASN A 207 -20.59 14.59 19.41
C ASN A 207 -19.57 14.34 20.52
N ILE A 208 -18.73 13.34 20.35
CA ILE A 208 -17.71 12.94 21.32
C ILE A 208 -16.34 13.43 20.88
N THR A 209 -15.61 14.07 21.81
CA THR A 209 -14.22 14.48 21.63
C THR A 209 -13.31 13.60 22.51
N PRO A 210 -12.41 12.78 21.95
CA PRO A 210 -11.56 11.91 22.73
C PRO A 210 -10.52 12.73 23.51
N LYS A 211 -10.06 12.20 24.66
CA LYS A 211 -9.00 12.80 25.49
C LYS A 211 -7.68 12.95 24.72
N GLY A 212 -7.35 12.00 23.87
CA GLY A 212 -6.13 12.01 23.09
C GLY A 212 -6.14 10.94 22.00
N ILE A 213 -5.15 11.00 21.13
CA ILE A 213 -4.96 10.05 20.04
C ILE A 213 -3.52 9.54 20.09
N LEU A 214 -3.35 8.23 20.05
CA LEU A 214 -2.07 7.55 19.82
C LEU A 214 -2.11 6.88 18.45
N GLU A 215 -1.17 7.23 17.60
CA GLU A 215 -1.07 6.72 16.23
C GLU A 215 -0.04 5.59 16.13
N PHE A 216 -0.39 4.52 15.44
CA PHE A 216 0.43 3.33 15.26
C PHE A 216 0.55 2.96 13.78
N ASN A 217 1.76 2.67 13.34
CA ASN A 217 2.05 2.16 12.01
C ASN A 217 2.04 0.63 11.93
N SER A 218 1.81 -0.06 13.05
CA SER A 218 1.80 -1.52 13.15
C SER A 218 0.61 -2.02 13.95
N ILE A 219 -0.10 -3.00 13.40
CA ILE A 219 -1.22 -3.67 14.07
C ILE A 219 -0.77 -4.35 15.36
N GLY A 220 0.40 -4.97 15.37
CA GLY A 220 0.95 -5.62 16.56
C GLY A 220 1.18 -4.66 17.71
N SER A 221 1.74 -3.46 17.42
CA SER A 221 1.96 -2.41 18.43
C SER A 221 0.63 -1.83 18.93
N LEU A 222 -0.33 -1.61 18.04
CA LEU A 222 -1.65 -1.13 18.41
C LEU A 222 -2.37 -2.13 19.34
N VAL A 223 -2.40 -3.40 18.96
CA VAL A 223 -3.05 -4.47 19.74
C VAL A 223 -2.35 -4.67 21.08
N SER A 224 -1.01 -4.66 21.14
CA SER A 224 -0.27 -4.74 22.40
C SER A 224 -0.57 -3.56 23.33
N SER A 225 -0.73 -2.36 22.79
CA SER A 225 -1.11 -1.16 23.54
C SER A 225 -2.53 -1.22 24.06
N LEU A 226 -3.45 -1.81 23.27
CA LEU A 226 -4.82 -2.09 23.68
C LEU A 226 -4.87 -3.05 24.88
N TYR A 227 -4.12 -4.16 24.82
CA TYR A 227 -4.02 -5.10 25.94
C TYR A 227 -3.35 -4.51 27.19
N ALA A 228 -2.45 -3.56 27.01
CA ALA A 228 -1.88 -2.79 28.12
C ALA A 228 -2.86 -1.78 28.74
N GLY A 229 -4.08 -1.67 28.20
CA GLY A 229 -5.12 -0.76 28.72
C GLY A 229 -4.91 0.71 28.36
N LEU A 230 -4.11 1.02 27.33
CA LEU A 230 -3.77 2.39 26.97
C LEU A 230 -4.92 3.17 26.31
N GLY A 231 -5.96 2.47 25.83
CA GLY A 231 -7.06 3.17 25.16
C GLY A 231 -8.02 2.22 24.44
N ILE A 232 -8.70 2.77 23.44
CA ILE A 232 -9.78 2.16 22.69
C ILE A 232 -9.41 2.11 21.20
N ALA A 233 -9.72 0.99 20.53
CA ALA A 233 -9.45 0.81 19.11
C ALA A 233 -10.65 0.25 18.35
N LEU A 234 -10.82 0.67 17.09
CA LEU A 234 -11.73 0.03 16.15
C LEU A 234 -10.94 -0.98 15.31
N LEU A 235 -11.28 -2.26 15.43
CA LEU A 235 -10.55 -3.35 14.81
C LEU A 235 -11.49 -4.37 14.15
N PRO A 236 -11.04 -5.05 13.08
CA PRO A 236 -11.72 -6.24 12.57
C PRO A 236 -11.77 -7.37 13.63
N GLU A 237 -12.89 -8.09 13.69
CA GLU A 237 -13.05 -9.27 14.53
C GLU A 237 -11.99 -10.34 14.24
N SER A 238 -11.57 -10.46 12.97
CA SER A 238 -10.51 -11.37 12.54
C SER A 238 -9.16 -11.11 13.24
N ILE A 239 -8.83 -9.85 13.51
CA ILE A 239 -7.62 -9.45 14.24
C ILE A 239 -7.76 -9.83 15.73
N LEU A 240 -8.89 -9.53 16.33
CA LEU A 240 -9.11 -9.84 17.74
C LEU A 240 -9.07 -11.36 17.99
N ASN A 241 -9.63 -12.15 17.09
CA ASN A 241 -9.62 -13.62 17.16
C ASN A 241 -8.25 -14.25 16.90
N SER A 242 -7.35 -13.56 16.17
CA SER A 242 -6.00 -14.08 15.89
C SER A 242 -5.01 -13.94 17.06
N HIS A 243 -5.37 -13.15 18.08
CA HIS A 243 -4.56 -12.97 19.28
C HIS A 243 -5.13 -13.81 20.42
N GLU A 244 -4.58 -15.01 20.63
CA GLU A 244 -4.91 -15.87 21.75
C GLU A 244 -4.58 -15.17 23.07
N GLY A 245 -5.58 -14.95 23.92
CA GLY A 245 -5.41 -14.36 25.24
C GLY A 245 -6.25 -13.11 25.51
N CYS A 246 -7.41 -12.97 24.88
CA CYS A 246 -8.34 -11.82 25.02
C CYS A 246 -8.90 -11.57 26.43
N ASN A 247 -8.33 -12.15 27.50
CA ASN A 247 -8.82 -12.00 28.86
C ASN A 247 -8.61 -10.62 29.50
N GLY A 248 -8.02 -9.67 28.76
CA GLY A 248 -7.67 -8.34 29.28
C GLY A 248 -8.39 -7.16 28.61
N ILE A 249 -9.31 -7.40 27.68
CA ILE A 249 -10.06 -6.36 26.97
C ILE A 249 -11.55 -6.66 26.93
N SER A 250 -12.35 -5.61 26.79
CA SER A 250 -13.76 -5.68 26.44
C SER A 250 -13.95 -5.48 24.96
N VAL A 251 -14.81 -6.27 24.34
CA VAL A 251 -15.14 -6.18 22.91
C VAL A 251 -16.60 -5.82 22.77
N LEU A 252 -16.88 -4.70 22.10
CA LEU A 252 -18.20 -4.10 22.03
C LEU A 252 -18.70 -4.08 20.57
N GLU A 253 -19.97 -4.44 20.42
CA GLU A 253 -20.67 -4.34 19.13
C GLU A 253 -20.91 -2.87 18.76
N LEU A 254 -20.83 -2.59 17.48
CA LEU A 254 -21.06 -1.26 16.92
C LEU A 254 -22.49 -1.16 16.31
N PRO A 255 -23.06 0.04 16.24
CA PRO A 255 -24.24 0.26 15.42
C PRO A 255 -24.03 -0.21 13.98
N ASP A 256 -25.07 -0.72 13.32
CA ASP A 256 -25.01 -1.33 11.99
C ASP A 256 -24.26 -0.48 10.95
N LYS A 257 -24.40 0.83 11.03
CA LYS A 257 -23.71 1.81 10.15
C LYS A 257 -22.17 1.67 10.19
N TYR A 258 -21.63 1.18 11.32
CA TYR A 258 -20.17 1.11 11.59
C TYR A 258 -19.68 -0.31 11.83
N SER A 259 -20.59 -1.29 11.87
CA SER A 259 -20.31 -2.67 12.32
C SER A 259 -19.59 -3.53 11.27
N SER A 260 -19.45 -3.05 10.04
CA SER A 260 -18.79 -3.84 8.99
C SER A 260 -18.19 -3.00 7.89
N VAL A 261 -17.19 -3.57 7.22
CA VAL A 261 -16.53 -2.98 6.05
C VAL A 261 -16.29 -4.04 4.99
N MET A 262 -16.47 -3.69 3.72
CA MET A 262 -16.04 -4.51 2.61
C MET A 262 -14.57 -4.24 2.32
N THR A 263 -13.77 -5.28 2.27
CA THR A 263 -12.43 -5.26 1.69
C THR A 263 -12.50 -5.66 0.23
N ASN A 264 -11.87 -4.90 -0.62
CA ASN A 264 -11.86 -5.10 -2.06
C ASN A 264 -10.42 -5.28 -2.56
N LEU A 265 -10.22 -6.13 -3.56
CA LEU A 265 -9.03 -6.11 -4.38
C LEU A 265 -9.23 -5.04 -5.46
N VAL A 266 -8.34 -4.05 -5.51
CA VAL A 266 -8.35 -2.99 -6.52
C VAL A 266 -7.17 -3.16 -7.46
N TYR A 267 -7.37 -2.85 -8.75
CA TYR A 267 -6.36 -2.88 -9.79
C TYR A 267 -6.73 -1.90 -10.90
N ARG A 268 -5.79 -1.58 -11.79
CA ARG A 268 -6.05 -0.65 -12.89
C ARG A 268 -6.89 -1.31 -13.99
N LYS A 269 -7.85 -0.58 -14.55
CA LYS A 269 -8.69 -1.01 -15.69
C LYS A 269 -7.88 -1.27 -16.96
N ASP A 270 -6.81 -0.51 -17.16
CA ASP A 270 -5.96 -0.57 -18.35
C ASP A 270 -4.74 -1.50 -18.19
N SER A 271 -4.66 -2.25 -17.09
CA SER A 271 -3.62 -3.26 -16.91
C SER A 271 -3.92 -4.51 -17.73
N TYR A 272 -2.88 -5.07 -18.36
CA TYR A 272 -2.97 -6.38 -18.97
C TYR A 272 -3.17 -7.46 -17.89
N MET A 273 -4.24 -8.24 -18.04
CA MET A 273 -4.55 -9.33 -17.12
C MET A 273 -3.70 -10.57 -17.47
N THR A 274 -2.49 -10.63 -16.92
CA THR A 274 -1.61 -11.79 -17.12
C THR A 274 -2.27 -13.08 -16.61
N THR A 275 -1.84 -14.22 -17.13
CA THR A 275 -2.28 -15.53 -16.63
C THR A 275 -2.01 -15.67 -15.13
N ALA A 276 -0.88 -15.16 -14.64
CA ALA A 276 -0.56 -15.12 -13.22
C ALA A 276 -1.59 -14.30 -12.43
N PHE A 277 -1.90 -13.08 -12.87
CA PHE A 277 -2.86 -12.22 -12.17
C PHE A 277 -4.29 -12.77 -12.25
N SER A 278 -4.72 -13.24 -13.42
CA SER A 278 -6.05 -13.85 -13.61
C SER A 278 -6.27 -15.05 -12.67
N LYS A 279 -5.27 -15.93 -12.53
CA LYS A 279 -5.33 -17.05 -11.59
C LYS A 279 -5.30 -16.59 -10.13
N PHE A 280 -4.60 -15.50 -9.82
CA PHE A 280 -4.61 -14.93 -8.47
C PHE A 280 -6.02 -14.46 -8.09
N VAL A 281 -6.66 -13.69 -8.97
CA VAL A 281 -8.03 -13.17 -8.77
C VAL A 281 -9.07 -14.30 -8.63
N GLN A 282 -8.86 -15.44 -9.30
CA GLN A 282 -9.76 -16.60 -9.23
C GLN A 282 -9.63 -17.43 -7.96
N ASN A 283 -8.60 -17.18 -7.11
CA ASN A 283 -8.37 -17.96 -5.88
C ASN A 283 -9.20 -17.49 -4.67
N PHE A 284 -10.09 -16.50 -4.83
CA PHE A 284 -10.96 -16.00 -3.74
C PHE A 284 -12.30 -15.50 -4.24
#